data_c22367cf20f84b8a995ef28cbce77932
#
_entry.id   c22367cf20f84b8a995ef28cbce77932
#
_cell.length_a   1.000
_cell.length_b   1.000
_cell.length_c   1.000
_cell.angle_alpha   90.00
_cell.angle_beta   90.00
_cell.angle_gamma   90.00
#
_symmetry.space_group_name_H-M   'P 1'
#
loop_
_entity.id
_entity.type
_entity.pdbx_description
1 polymer ?
#
loop_
_entity_poly.entity_id
_entity_poly.type
_entity_poly.pdbx_seq_one_letter_code
_entity_poly.pdbx_strand_id
1 'polypeptide(L)'
;GSPSTHYIGISLANPTETGIGVVEPSVTYGYARITVVNNKTNWTDFVNGYVSNKIVLEFPEVINANWNTLEQPLFLFIATSATGIGDDIKYYVELTGVDKKLLQIGAVARFPVGVFKIQA
;
A
#
# COMPACT_ATOMS: atom_id res chain seq x y z
N GLY A 1 -9.41 -0.28 20.21
CA GLY A 1 -8.00 0.07 20.00
C GLY A 1 -7.55 -0.15 18.57
N SER A 2 -6.30 0.15 18.33
CA SER A 2 -5.71 -0.04 17.01
C SER A 2 -5.61 -1.53 16.68
N PRO A 3 -5.79 -1.93 15.42
CA PRO A 3 -5.56 -3.31 15.02
C PRO A 3 -4.11 -3.71 15.25
N SER A 4 -3.89 -4.97 15.63
CA SER A 4 -2.55 -5.50 15.85
C SER A 4 -1.79 -5.76 14.56
N THR A 5 -2.48 -5.84 13.45
CA THR A 5 -1.91 -6.12 12.14
C THR A 5 -2.52 -5.17 11.11
N HIS A 6 -1.67 -4.62 10.25
CA HIS A 6 -2.09 -3.85 9.09
C HIS A 6 -1.89 -4.67 7.83
N TYR A 7 -2.81 -4.52 6.89
CA TYR A 7 -2.70 -5.10 5.54
C TYR A 7 -2.47 -3.94 4.58
N ILE A 8 -1.35 -3.97 3.87
CA ILE A 8 -0.97 -2.88 2.98
C ILE A 8 -1.16 -3.34 1.55
N GLY A 9 -1.89 -2.54 0.79
CA GLY A 9 -2.19 -2.85 -0.59
C GLY A 9 -1.86 -1.71 -1.54
N ILE A 10 -1.99 -2.01 -2.84
CA ILE A 10 -1.77 -1.08 -3.93
C ILE A 10 -3.12 -0.78 -4.57
N SER A 11 -3.41 0.50 -4.81
CA SER A 11 -4.58 0.90 -5.56
C SER A 11 -4.17 1.69 -6.80
N LEU A 12 -4.82 1.39 -7.91
CA LEU A 12 -4.60 2.05 -9.20
C LEU A 12 -5.59 3.20 -9.42
N ALA A 13 -6.39 3.50 -8.41
CA ALA A 13 -7.32 4.62 -8.40
C ALA A 13 -7.39 5.19 -6.98
N ASN A 14 -7.87 6.43 -6.86
CA ASN A 14 -8.04 7.05 -5.54
C ASN A 14 -9.03 6.23 -4.71
N PRO A 15 -8.62 5.70 -3.54
CA PRO A 15 -9.52 4.91 -2.70
C PRO A 15 -10.72 5.68 -2.18
N THR A 16 -10.63 7.01 -2.07
CA THR A 16 -11.61 7.92 -1.50
C THR A 16 -11.76 7.75 0.02
N GLU A 17 -12.42 8.69 0.66
CA GLU A 17 -12.62 8.67 2.12
C GLU A 17 -13.40 7.45 2.59
N THR A 18 -14.26 6.91 1.73
CA THR A 18 -15.06 5.73 2.07
C THR A 18 -14.36 4.41 1.76
N GLY A 19 -13.22 4.45 1.06
CA GLY A 19 -12.47 3.27 0.69
C GLY A 19 -13.07 2.43 -0.43
N ILE A 20 -14.15 2.89 -1.04
CA ILE A 20 -14.82 2.12 -2.11
C ILE A 20 -14.19 2.33 -3.49
N GLY A 21 -13.30 3.31 -3.62
CA GLY A 21 -12.62 3.61 -4.88
C GLY A 21 -11.38 2.75 -5.13
N VAL A 22 -11.05 1.82 -4.24
CA VAL A 22 -9.88 0.95 -4.38
C VAL A 22 -9.99 0.08 -5.63
N VAL A 23 -8.92 0.10 -6.46
CA VAL A 23 -8.78 -0.78 -7.62
C VAL A 23 -7.42 -1.46 -7.50
N GLU A 24 -7.43 -2.71 -7.08
CA GLU A 24 -6.20 -3.48 -6.86
C GLU A 24 -5.80 -4.26 -8.11
N PRO A 25 -4.47 -4.53 -8.28
CA PRO A 25 -4.05 -5.50 -9.30
C PRO A 25 -4.71 -6.86 -9.09
N SER A 26 -4.82 -7.66 -10.15
CA SER A 26 -5.43 -8.98 -10.05
C SER A 26 -4.53 -9.96 -9.28
N VAL A 27 -5.14 -10.80 -8.46
CA VAL A 27 -4.42 -11.88 -7.76
C VAL A 27 -3.81 -12.88 -8.75
N THR A 28 -4.37 -13.01 -9.96
CA THR A 28 -3.81 -13.88 -11.01
C THR A 28 -2.48 -13.36 -11.54
N TYR A 29 -2.14 -12.09 -11.27
CA TYR A 29 -0.88 -11.48 -11.64
C TYR A 29 0.13 -11.45 -10.49
N GLY A 30 -0.11 -12.25 -9.46
CA GLY A 30 0.78 -12.38 -8.31
C GLY A 30 0.53 -11.41 -7.18
N TYR A 31 -0.45 -10.52 -7.33
CA TYR A 31 -0.73 -9.50 -6.31
C TYR A 31 -1.38 -10.10 -5.06
N ALA A 32 -0.93 -9.64 -3.92
CA ALA A 32 -1.59 -9.83 -2.63
C ALA A 32 -1.19 -8.67 -1.72
N ARG A 33 -2.08 -8.29 -0.82
CA ARG A 33 -1.73 -7.33 0.23
C ARG A 33 -0.68 -7.93 1.13
N ILE A 34 0.23 -7.10 1.63
CA ILE A 34 1.26 -7.56 2.56
C ILE A 34 0.81 -7.29 3.99
N THR A 35 1.28 -8.12 4.91
CA THR A 35 0.95 -8.05 6.32
C THR A 35 2.07 -7.34 7.06
N VAL A 36 1.74 -6.30 7.83
CA VAL A 36 2.71 -5.57 8.64
C VAL A 36 2.18 -5.48 10.06
N VAL A 37 2.91 -6.03 11.02
CA VAL A 37 2.53 -5.96 12.42
C VAL A 37 2.58 -4.50 12.88
N ASN A 38 1.53 -4.06 13.58
CA ASN A 38 1.43 -2.69 14.08
C ASN A 38 2.22 -2.56 15.38
N ASN A 39 3.51 -2.26 15.26
CA ASN A 39 4.39 -2.07 16.38
C ASN A 39 5.48 -1.03 16.05
N LYS A 40 6.31 -0.70 17.04
CA LYS A 40 7.37 0.31 16.90
C LYS A 40 8.56 -0.16 16.08
N THR A 41 8.67 -1.46 15.79
CA THR A 41 9.70 -1.98 14.88
C THR A 41 9.37 -1.63 13.44
N ASN A 42 8.09 -1.66 13.09
CA ASN A 42 7.61 -1.46 11.71
C ASN A 42 7.13 -0.03 11.43
N TRP A 43 6.74 0.71 12.48
CA TRP A 43 6.18 2.06 12.34
C TRP A 43 6.90 3.02 13.26
N THR A 44 7.09 4.25 12.83
CA THR A 44 7.69 5.29 13.65
C THR A 44 6.73 5.70 14.77
N ASP A 45 7.29 6.30 15.83
CA ASP A 45 6.49 7.11 16.73
C ASP A 45 6.01 8.34 15.96
N PHE A 46 5.06 9.06 16.56
CA PHE A 46 4.54 10.30 16.03
C PHE A 46 5.66 11.36 16.01
N VAL A 47 6.07 11.75 14.81
CA VAL A 47 7.13 12.75 14.61
C VAL A 47 6.66 13.79 13.62
N ASN A 48 6.70 15.06 14.00
CA ASN A 48 6.30 16.19 13.16
C ASN A 48 4.91 16.03 12.54
N GLY A 49 3.98 15.41 13.27
CA GLY A 49 2.61 15.21 12.80
C GLY A 49 2.41 13.94 11.96
N TYR A 50 3.42 13.10 11.80
CA TYR A 50 3.34 11.92 10.95
C TYR A 50 3.84 10.65 11.62
N VAL A 51 3.23 9.53 11.22
CA VAL A 51 3.71 8.17 11.48
C VAL A 51 4.06 7.57 10.13
N SER A 52 5.16 6.86 10.02
CA SER A 52 5.56 6.24 8.76
C SER A 52 6.16 4.86 8.96
N ASN A 53 6.27 4.09 7.87
CA ASN A 53 6.87 2.76 7.90
C ASN A 53 8.38 2.84 8.17
N LYS A 54 8.85 1.96 9.04
CA LYS A 54 10.28 1.82 9.37
C LYS A 54 10.94 0.68 8.59
N ILE A 55 10.16 -0.09 7.85
CA ILE A 55 10.63 -1.21 7.04
C ILE A 55 10.32 -0.96 5.59
N VAL A 56 11.07 -1.61 4.70
CA VAL A 56 10.75 -1.63 3.27
C VAL A 56 9.46 -2.43 3.10
N LEU A 57 8.54 -1.90 2.28
CA LEU A 57 7.30 -2.58 1.95
C LEU A 57 7.53 -3.35 0.65
N GLU A 58 7.56 -4.68 0.73
CA GLU A 58 7.87 -5.54 -0.41
C GLU A 58 6.67 -6.42 -0.74
N PHE A 59 6.19 -6.32 -1.98
CA PHE A 59 5.07 -7.10 -2.49
C PHE A 59 5.56 -8.35 -3.23
N PRO A 60 4.68 -9.33 -3.48
CA PRO A 60 5.05 -10.48 -4.30
C PRO A 60 5.47 -10.06 -5.71
N GLU A 61 6.20 -10.95 -6.39
CA GLU A 61 6.64 -10.71 -7.76
C GLU A 61 5.46 -10.59 -8.72
N VAL A 62 5.54 -9.65 -9.66
CA VAL A 62 4.56 -9.49 -10.74
C VAL A 62 4.71 -10.63 -11.73
N ILE A 63 3.63 -11.37 -11.95
CA ILE A 63 3.61 -12.50 -12.90
C ILE A 63 2.45 -12.33 -13.88
N ASN A 64 2.55 -12.96 -15.03
CA ASN A 64 1.52 -13.08 -16.06
C ASN A 64 1.15 -11.78 -16.78
N ALA A 65 1.02 -10.66 -16.08
CA ALA A 65 0.72 -9.36 -16.70
C ALA A 65 1.21 -8.24 -15.77
N ASN A 66 1.46 -7.06 -16.36
CA ASN A 66 1.82 -5.87 -15.57
C ASN A 66 0.67 -5.49 -14.64
N TRP A 67 0.99 -4.95 -13.46
CA TRP A 67 -0.02 -4.52 -12.51
C TRP A 67 -0.62 -3.17 -12.86
N ASN A 68 0.13 -2.31 -13.54
CA ASN A 68 -0.32 -0.94 -13.84
C ASN A 68 0.24 -0.44 -15.16
N THR A 69 -0.18 0.76 -15.53
CA THR A 69 0.41 1.55 -16.62
C THR A 69 0.96 2.85 -16.04
N LEU A 70 1.81 3.55 -16.79
CA LEU A 70 2.38 4.82 -16.33
C LEU A 70 1.35 5.94 -16.25
N GLU A 71 0.24 5.84 -16.96
CA GLU A 71 -0.85 6.84 -16.94
C GLU A 71 -1.73 6.71 -15.71
N GLN A 72 -1.76 5.54 -15.08
CA GLN A 72 -2.59 5.33 -13.90
C GLN A 72 -1.94 5.95 -12.66
N PRO A 73 -2.73 6.50 -11.73
CA PRO A 73 -2.18 6.88 -10.44
C PRO A 73 -1.77 5.63 -9.65
N LEU A 74 -0.96 5.80 -8.65
CA LEU A 74 -0.50 4.70 -7.81
C LEU A 74 -0.64 5.14 -6.36
N PHE A 75 -1.40 4.35 -5.60
CA PHE A 75 -1.64 4.60 -4.17
C PHE A 75 -1.21 3.40 -3.35
N LEU A 76 -0.75 3.65 -2.13
CA LEU A 76 -0.65 2.63 -1.10
C LEU A 76 -1.76 2.88 -0.09
N PHE A 77 -2.33 1.82 0.46
CA PHE A 77 -3.36 1.94 1.50
C PHE A 77 -3.13 0.94 2.63
N ILE A 78 -3.70 1.26 3.78
CA ILE A 78 -3.74 0.38 4.94
C ILE A 78 -5.18 -0.09 5.12
N ALA A 79 -5.34 -1.40 5.24
CA ALA A 79 -6.63 -2.03 5.50
C ALA A 79 -6.59 -2.88 6.77
N THR A 80 -7.77 -3.21 7.30
CA THR A 80 -7.92 -4.07 8.47
C THR A 80 -8.06 -5.54 8.11
N SER A 81 -8.18 -5.86 6.83
CA SER A 81 -8.30 -7.24 6.35
C SER A 81 -7.48 -7.46 5.09
N ALA A 82 -7.30 -8.72 4.73
CA ALA A 82 -6.50 -9.10 3.56
C ALA A 82 -7.19 -8.80 2.23
N THR A 83 -8.51 -8.63 2.22
CA THR A 83 -9.28 -8.51 0.97
C THR A 83 -10.40 -7.46 1.01
N GLY A 84 -10.80 -6.98 2.18
CA GLY A 84 -11.93 -6.07 2.31
C GLY A 84 -11.65 -4.67 1.74
N ILE A 85 -12.69 -4.01 1.26
CA ILE A 85 -12.64 -2.60 0.83
C ILE A 85 -13.69 -1.81 1.64
N GLY A 86 -13.87 -0.54 1.30
CA GLY A 86 -14.81 0.29 2.03
C GLY A 86 -14.30 0.60 3.43
N ASP A 87 -15.10 0.27 4.45
CA ASP A 87 -14.75 0.56 5.85
C ASP A 87 -13.45 -0.09 6.32
N ASP A 88 -12.97 -1.14 5.65
CA ASP A 88 -11.72 -1.78 5.99
C ASP A 88 -10.50 -0.93 5.60
N ILE A 89 -10.67 0.03 4.70
CA ILE A 89 -9.60 0.93 4.26
C ILE A 89 -9.51 2.09 5.25
N LYS A 90 -8.38 2.21 5.93
CA LYS A 90 -8.22 3.19 7.00
C LYS A 90 -7.39 4.40 6.60
N TYR A 91 -6.34 4.21 5.80
CA TYR A 91 -5.46 5.27 5.35
C TYR A 91 -4.99 4.98 3.94
N TYR A 92 -4.67 6.02 3.19
CA TYR A 92 -4.02 5.86 1.89
C TYR A 92 -3.14 7.06 1.59
N VAL A 93 -2.14 6.85 0.75
CA VAL A 93 -1.26 7.91 0.25
C VAL A 93 -1.06 7.73 -1.24
N GLU A 94 -0.96 8.84 -1.96
CA GLU A 94 -0.60 8.80 -3.38
C GLU A 94 0.91 8.77 -3.51
N LEU A 95 1.41 7.89 -4.38
CA LEU A 95 2.83 7.79 -4.69
C LEU A 95 3.15 8.70 -5.86
N THR A 96 4.26 9.44 -5.75
CA THR A 96 4.70 10.38 -6.77
C THR A 96 6.20 10.24 -6.99
N GLY A 97 6.70 10.88 -8.05
CA GLY A 97 8.13 10.87 -8.33
C GLY A 97 8.68 9.46 -8.56
N VAL A 98 9.79 9.15 -7.91
CA VAL A 98 10.46 7.85 -8.06
C VAL A 98 9.67 6.69 -7.47
N ASP A 99 8.74 6.96 -6.57
CA ASP A 99 7.92 5.91 -5.95
C ASP A 99 6.74 5.52 -6.84
N LYS A 100 6.36 6.37 -7.79
CA LYS A 100 5.36 6.04 -8.80
C LYS A 100 6.06 5.36 -9.98
N LYS A 101 5.98 4.04 -10.01
CA LYS A 101 6.75 3.24 -10.95
C LYS A 101 5.86 2.25 -11.70
N LEU A 102 6.37 1.78 -12.85
CA LEU A 102 5.73 0.72 -13.62
C LEU A 102 6.04 -0.64 -12.96
N LEU A 103 4.98 -1.36 -12.61
CA LEU A 103 5.07 -2.67 -11.96
C LEU A 103 4.85 -3.75 -13.01
N GLN A 104 5.92 -4.09 -13.72
CA GLN A 104 5.86 -4.98 -14.88
C GLN A 104 6.29 -6.40 -14.51
N ILE A 105 5.96 -7.35 -15.38
CA ILE A 105 6.27 -8.77 -15.18
C ILE A 105 7.73 -8.94 -14.80
N GLY A 106 7.97 -9.74 -13.75
CA GLY A 106 9.30 -10.03 -13.23
C GLY A 106 9.77 -9.05 -12.16
N ALA A 107 9.09 -7.92 -11.99
CA ALA A 107 9.45 -6.94 -10.95
C ALA A 107 8.92 -7.36 -9.59
N VAL A 108 9.63 -6.95 -8.55
CA VAL A 108 9.16 -7.01 -7.18
C VAL A 108 8.97 -5.57 -6.72
N ALA A 109 7.72 -5.21 -6.42
CA ALA A 109 7.41 -3.85 -5.98
C ALA A 109 7.93 -3.64 -4.56
N ARG A 110 8.92 -2.76 -4.42
CA ARG A 110 9.50 -2.37 -3.12
C ARG A 110 9.34 -0.88 -2.94
N PHE A 111 8.85 -0.50 -1.77
CA PHE A 111 8.67 0.90 -1.41
C PHE A 111 9.51 1.20 -0.18
N PRO A 112 10.30 2.29 -0.20
CA PRO A 112 11.31 2.52 0.83
C PRO A 112 10.73 2.88 2.18
N VAL A 113 11.58 2.81 3.19
CA VAL A 113 11.29 3.34 4.52
C VAL A 113 10.82 4.78 4.41
N GLY A 114 9.72 5.10 5.10
CA GLY A 114 9.18 6.45 5.15
C GLY A 114 8.24 6.81 4.01
N VAL A 115 8.04 5.93 3.01
CA VAL A 115 7.18 6.23 1.86
C VAL A 115 5.72 6.39 2.27
N PHE A 116 5.26 5.58 3.23
CA PHE A 116 3.88 5.63 3.70
C PHE A 116 3.81 6.52 4.94
N LYS A 117 3.52 7.80 4.73
CA LYS A 117 3.36 8.77 5.82
C LYS A 117 1.89 8.98 6.11
N ILE A 118 1.51 8.75 7.34
CA ILE A 118 0.15 8.94 7.82
C ILE A 118 0.14 10.18 8.71
N GLN A 119 -0.68 11.15 8.35
CA GLN A 119 -0.90 12.33 9.18
C GLN A 119 -1.82 11.92 10.34
N ALA A 120 -1.34 12.12 11.53
CA ALA A 120 -2.08 11.75 12.72
C ALA A 120 -2.82 12.94 13.30
#